data_bd9775765d898ff76fc0a7ede48a181f
#
_entry.id   bd9775765d898ff76fc0a7ede48a181f
#
_cell.length_a   1.000
_cell.length_b   1.000
_cell.length_c   1.000
_cell.angle_alpha   90.00
_cell.angle_beta   90.00
_cell.angle_gamma   90.00
#
_symmetry.space_group_name_H-M   'P 1'
#
loop_
_entity.id
_entity.type
_entity.pdbx_description
1 polymer ?
#
loop_
_entity_poly.entity_id
_entity_poly.type
_entity_poly.pdbx_seq_one_letter_code
_entity_poly.pdbx_strand_id
1 'polypeptide(L)'
;MDGDAGSLAWIPEHAGLVFAAGSREKNSPKHATAGQAILERLIRSKTGAPVRDVRGIASIVGCHHGKSPSSFDVRSAKEEHPTSMGFDNDTWQSVQEELFGFCLDLAGIALEDLGGLARDGVVPQAASVLSGLLIMCDWIASNTYAFPLVLLDAYEIESFEGSYSYDGSYEDRALLDSGNEGIPFELFRGRAQKGWDRVNILPSWSESLSVVDSCKDLYKSRFAFPEGALLRPVQEEALSVALAVDEPGLMIIEAPMGEGKTEAALAVAEVFAAKTGAGGVCVALPTMATTDAMFSRVHSWLERLLPASGVQSGTVYLAHGKAQLNEEYQGIISENRYHMGDMDHDGEKDSFAEVSDWMFGSKKGMLSSFVVCTVDQVLMGALQMKHLALRQLSLANKVVVIDECHAYGVTPTTCICGSILMLS
;
A
#
# COMPACT_ATOMS: atom_id res chain seq x y z
N MET A 1 -15.81 -9.03 20.53
CA MET A 1 -14.60 -9.72 20.98
C MET A 1 -14.30 -9.25 22.39
N ASP A 2 -14.90 -9.89 23.35
CA ASP A 2 -14.61 -9.68 24.79
C ASP A 2 -13.53 -10.68 25.19
N GLY A 3 -12.36 -10.58 24.55
CA GLY A 3 -11.19 -11.36 24.91
C GLY A 3 -10.70 -10.91 26.27
N ASP A 4 -10.46 -11.86 27.11
CA ASP A 4 -10.06 -11.75 28.50
C ASP A 4 -8.91 -10.74 28.68
N ALA A 5 -9.24 -9.52 29.11
CA ALA A 5 -8.25 -8.48 29.34
C ALA A 5 -7.32 -8.78 30.53
N GLY A 6 -7.56 -9.88 31.23
CA GLY A 6 -6.70 -10.39 32.32
C GLY A 6 -5.39 -10.98 31.77
N SER A 7 -5.43 -11.67 30.64
CA SER A 7 -4.23 -12.33 30.06
C SER A 7 -3.22 -11.35 29.45
N LEU A 8 -3.68 -10.20 28.90
CA LEU A 8 -2.80 -9.18 28.33
C LEU A 8 -2.11 -8.30 29.38
N ALA A 9 -2.68 -8.18 30.59
CA ALA A 9 -2.07 -7.43 31.68
C ALA A 9 -0.93 -8.20 32.37
N TRP A 10 -0.95 -9.54 32.29
CA TRP A 10 0.02 -10.39 32.99
C TRP A 10 1.48 -10.18 32.49
N ILE A 11 1.69 -10.07 31.19
CA ILE A 11 3.05 -9.91 30.62
C ILE A 11 3.71 -8.61 31.11
N PRO A 12 3.09 -7.43 30.99
CA PRO A 12 3.67 -6.19 31.49
C PRO A 12 3.89 -6.20 33.01
N GLU A 13 3.00 -6.77 33.79
CA GLU A 13 3.13 -6.85 35.25
C GLU A 13 4.36 -7.69 35.64
N HIS A 14 4.63 -8.83 34.99
CA HIS A 14 5.80 -9.65 35.20
C HIS A 14 7.09 -8.99 34.73
N ALA A 15 7.01 -8.08 33.76
CA ALA A 15 8.12 -7.22 33.33
C ALA A 15 8.32 -6.00 34.26
N GLY A 16 7.57 -5.92 35.37
CA GLY A 16 7.63 -4.78 36.29
C GLY A 16 6.88 -3.53 35.82
N LEU A 17 6.07 -3.67 34.78
CA LEU A 17 5.24 -2.59 34.26
C LEU A 17 3.88 -2.60 34.97
N VAL A 18 3.56 -1.56 35.69
CA VAL A 18 2.29 -1.42 36.41
C VAL A 18 1.31 -0.61 35.57
N PHE A 19 0.14 -1.18 35.31
CA PHE A 19 -0.97 -0.41 34.76
C PHE A 19 -1.60 0.45 35.84
N ALA A 20 -1.90 1.71 35.55
CA ALA A 20 -2.65 2.54 36.46
C ALA A 20 -4.01 1.90 36.78
N ALA A 21 -4.34 1.77 38.05
CA ALA A 21 -5.64 1.28 38.50
C ALA A 21 -6.74 2.19 37.91
N GLY A 22 -7.62 1.62 37.08
CA GLY A 22 -8.66 2.37 36.38
C GLY A 22 -8.34 2.77 34.93
N SER A 23 -7.27 2.25 34.30
CA SER A 23 -6.86 2.55 32.92
C SER A 23 -7.92 2.20 31.84
N ARG A 24 -9.04 1.61 32.20
CA ARG A 24 -10.27 1.54 31.38
C ARG A 24 -11.12 2.80 31.52
N GLU A 25 -10.49 3.97 31.58
CA GLU A 25 -11.24 5.24 31.48
C GLU A 25 -11.97 5.25 30.14
N LYS A 26 -13.29 5.49 30.20
CA LYS A 26 -14.15 5.60 28.99
C LYS A 26 -13.66 6.63 27.97
N ASN A 27 -12.68 7.45 28.32
CA ASN A 27 -12.14 8.56 27.54
C ASN A 27 -10.63 8.44 27.25
N SER A 28 -9.99 7.29 27.42
CA SER A 28 -8.58 7.11 27.05
C SER A 28 -8.34 7.50 25.57
N PRO A 29 -7.23 8.19 25.25
CA PRO A 29 -6.94 8.55 23.88
C PRO A 29 -6.83 7.31 23.00
N LYS A 30 -7.29 7.41 21.76
CA LYS A 30 -7.09 6.33 20.78
C LYS A 30 -5.60 6.06 20.63
N HIS A 31 -5.20 4.80 20.46
CA HIS A 31 -3.77 4.44 20.37
C HIS A 31 -3.03 5.17 19.24
N ALA A 32 -3.69 5.51 18.12
CA ALA A 32 -3.12 6.34 17.07
C ALA A 32 -2.73 7.75 17.58
N THR A 33 -3.60 8.37 18.38
CA THR A 33 -3.33 9.68 19.00
C THR A 33 -2.24 9.58 20.06
N ALA A 34 -2.29 8.54 20.90
CA ALA A 34 -1.26 8.26 21.89
C ALA A 34 0.10 7.99 21.26
N GLY A 35 0.15 7.15 20.22
CA GLY A 35 1.38 6.85 19.45
C GLY A 35 2.01 8.11 18.86
N GLN A 36 1.20 8.99 18.24
CA GLN A 36 1.70 10.29 17.77
C GLN A 36 2.26 11.15 18.91
N ALA A 37 1.55 11.22 20.04
CA ALA A 37 1.97 12.03 21.19
C ALA A 37 3.29 11.52 21.81
N ILE A 38 3.45 10.19 21.92
CA ILE A 38 4.66 9.53 22.41
C ILE A 38 5.82 9.81 21.47
N LEU A 39 5.62 9.62 20.16
CA LEU A 39 6.66 9.83 19.16
C LEU A 39 7.10 11.29 19.08
N GLU A 40 6.16 12.25 19.15
CA GLU A 40 6.49 13.67 19.24
C GLU A 40 7.38 13.97 20.48
N ARG A 41 7.10 13.34 21.62
CA ARG A 41 7.93 13.48 22.84
C ARG A 41 9.32 12.92 22.62
N LEU A 42 9.43 11.69 22.12
CA LEU A 42 10.70 10.98 21.93
C LEU A 42 11.61 11.70 20.93
N ILE A 43 11.10 12.05 19.76
CA ILE A 43 11.91 12.77 18.77
C ILE A 43 12.40 14.11 19.33
N ARG A 44 11.53 14.86 19.98
CA ARG A 44 11.92 16.15 20.58
C ARG A 44 12.98 16.00 21.66
N SER A 45 12.80 15.07 22.59
CA SER A 45 13.74 14.87 23.70
C SER A 45 15.13 14.45 23.20
N LYS A 46 15.19 13.65 22.14
CA LYS A 46 16.45 13.11 21.60
C LYS A 46 17.12 14.05 20.59
N THR A 47 16.36 14.85 19.82
CA THR A 47 16.92 15.67 18.73
C THR A 47 16.93 17.17 19.05
N GLY A 48 16.19 17.63 20.06
CA GLY A 48 15.98 19.05 20.35
C GLY A 48 15.12 19.79 19.32
N ALA A 49 14.55 19.10 18.32
CA ALA A 49 13.76 19.73 17.28
C ALA A 49 12.44 20.32 17.84
N PRO A 50 11.97 21.47 17.32
CA PRO A 50 10.72 22.09 17.77
C PRO A 50 9.50 21.24 17.40
N VAL A 51 8.42 21.36 18.20
CA VAL A 51 7.17 20.57 18.01
C VAL A 51 6.61 20.64 16.60
N ARG A 52 6.64 21.82 15.99
CA ARG A 52 6.07 22.03 14.65
C ARG A 52 6.77 21.16 13.60
N ASP A 53 8.08 20.96 13.74
CA ASP A 53 8.93 20.26 12.79
C ASP A 53 8.79 18.74 12.98
N VAL A 54 8.70 18.28 14.22
CA VAL A 54 8.49 16.87 14.58
C VAL A 54 7.08 16.37 14.25
N ARG A 55 6.08 17.26 14.29
CA ARG A 55 4.68 16.89 14.09
C ARG A 55 4.43 16.26 12.72
N GLY A 56 5.09 16.72 11.67
CA GLY A 56 4.96 16.16 10.33
C GLY A 56 5.26 14.65 10.31
N ILE A 57 6.39 14.25 10.88
CA ILE A 57 6.79 12.84 10.98
C ILE A 57 5.84 12.06 11.89
N ALA A 58 5.58 12.57 13.10
CA ALA A 58 4.74 11.87 14.07
C ALA A 58 3.29 11.70 13.61
N SER A 59 2.77 12.63 12.78
CA SER A 59 1.42 12.53 12.21
C SER A 59 1.25 11.36 11.23
N ILE A 60 2.32 10.88 10.60
CA ILE A 60 2.30 9.68 9.76
C ILE A 60 1.85 8.48 10.61
N VAL A 61 2.45 8.31 11.79
CA VAL A 61 2.06 7.27 12.75
C VAL A 61 0.63 7.49 13.26
N GLY A 62 0.27 8.72 13.57
CA GLY A 62 -1.10 9.07 13.98
C GLY A 62 -2.16 8.75 12.92
N CYS A 63 -1.78 8.65 11.65
CA CYS A 63 -2.70 8.42 10.51
C CYS A 63 -2.93 6.93 10.18
N HIS A 64 -2.28 5.96 10.84
CA HIS A 64 -2.35 4.54 10.44
C HIS A 64 -3.76 3.93 10.40
N HIS A 65 -4.75 4.56 11.05
CA HIS A 65 -6.16 4.22 10.89
C HIS A 65 -6.89 5.03 9.79
N GLY A 66 -6.14 5.74 8.95
CA GLY A 66 -6.66 6.46 7.79
C GLY A 66 -7.18 7.87 8.05
N LYS A 67 -7.07 8.36 9.28
CA LYS A 67 -7.38 9.76 9.64
C LYS A 67 -6.41 10.26 10.70
N SER A 68 -5.63 11.27 10.36
CA SER A 68 -4.70 11.89 11.30
C SER A 68 -5.47 12.57 12.45
N PRO A 69 -5.04 12.40 13.71
CA PRO A 69 -5.55 13.15 14.84
C PRO A 69 -5.34 14.65 14.63
N SER A 70 -6.29 15.46 15.08
CA SER A 70 -6.10 16.92 15.07
C SER A 70 -5.04 17.34 16.10
N SER A 71 -4.46 18.52 15.89
CA SER A 71 -3.53 19.11 16.87
C SER A 71 -4.18 19.32 18.24
N PHE A 72 -5.49 19.50 18.27
CA PHE A 72 -6.26 19.59 19.51
C PHE A 72 -6.32 18.23 20.20
N ASP A 73 -6.67 17.15 19.47
CA ASP A 73 -6.76 15.79 20.03
C ASP A 73 -5.41 15.35 20.66
N VAL A 74 -4.30 15.59 19.95
CA VAL A 74 -2.95 15.25 20.45
C VAL A 74 -2.58 16.08 21.70
N ARG A 75 -2.94 17.35 21.74
CA ARG A 75 -2.69 18.21 22.91
C ARG A 75 -3.56 17.79 24.09
N SER A 76 -4.86 17.61 23.89
CA SER A 76 -5.79 17.14 24.92
C SER A 76 -5.34 15.80 25.52
N ALA A 77 -4.89 14.85 24.65
CA ALA A 77 -4.35 13.58 25.12
C ALA A 77 -3.15 13.77 26.06
N LYS A 78 -2.22 14.68 25.74
CA LYS A 78 -1.05 14.96 26.58
C LYS A 78 -1.40 15.63 27.92
N GLU A 79 -2.39 16.51 27.92
CA GLU A 79 -2.78 17.32 29.10
C GLU A 79 -3.74 16.54 30.03
N GLU A 80 -4.67 15.80 29.46
CA GLU A 80 -5.76 15.15 30.21
C GLU A 80 -5.49 13.67 30.53
N HIS A 81 -4.61 12.99 29.76
CA HIS A 81 -4.37 11.55 29.89
C HIS A 81 -2.87 11.17 29.93
N PRO A 82 -2.01 11.88 30.72
CA PRO A 82 -0.57 11.57 30.75
C PRO A 82 -0.29 10.16 31.25
N THR A 83 -1.05 9.69 32.25
CA THR A 83 -0.92 8.34 32.83
C THR A 83 -1.22 7.24 31.83
N SER A 84 -2.26 7.40 31.01
CA SER A 84 -2.61 6.44 29.97
C SER A 84 -1.54 6.27 28.89
N MET A 85 -0.65 7.26 28.77
CA MET A 85 0.49 7.25 27.83
C MET A 85 1.83 6.96 28.52
N GLY A 86 1.82 6.72 29.83
CA GLY A 86 3.03 6.47 30.63
C GLY A 86 3.94 7.69 30.78
N PHE A 87 3.43 8.93 30.61
CA PHE A 87 4.25 10.14 30.68
C PHE A 87 4.63 10.55 32.11
N ASP A 88 3.93 10.03 33.09
CA ASP A 88 4.17 10.22 34.52
C ASP A 88 4.80 8.97 35.19
N ASN A 89 5.31 8.02 34.41
CA ASN A 89 5.90 6.78 34.91
C ASN A 89 7.25 6.51 34.23
N ASP A 90 8.33 6.54 35.01
CA ASP A 90 9.70 6.42 34.50
C ASP A 90 9.97 5.06 33.83
N THR A 91 9.37 3.98 34.35
CA THR A 91 9.52 2.63 33.76
C THR A 91 8.90 2.57 32.36
N TRP A 92 7.68 3.10 32.20
CA TRP A 92 7.04 3.18 30.88
C TRP A 92 7.82 4.07 29.90
N GLN A 93 8.37 5.19 30.40
CA GLN A 93 9.21 6.07 29.56
C GLN A 93 10.48 5.35 29.10
N SER A 94 11.14 4.58 29.99
CA SER A 94 12.33 3.78 29.65
C SER A 94 12.02 2.74 28.58
N VAL A 95 10.90 2.01 28.69
CA VAL A 95 10.47 1.04 27.69
C VAL A 95 10.17 1.71 26.33
N GLN A 96 9.52 2.88 26.34
CA GLN A 96 9.27 3.63 25.11
C GLN A 96 10.58 4.10 24.44
N GLU A 97 11.58 4.51 25.24
CA GLU A 97 12.89 4.94 24.74
C GLU A 97 13.69 3.76 24.18
N GLU A 98 13.67 2.63 24.87
CA GLU A 98 14.31 1.39 24.41
C GLU A 98 13.69 0.90 23.09
N LEU A 99 12.37 0.82 23.00
CA LEU A 99 11.67 0.44 21.78
C LEU A 99 11.97 1.41 20.63
N PHE A 100 12.02 2.71 20.91
CA PHE A 100 12.36 3.73 19.91
C PHE A 100 13.78 3.55 19.40
N GLY A 101 14.78 3.33 20.30
CA GLY A 101 16.14 3.03 19.94
C GLY A 101 16.25 1.77 19.10
N PHE A 102 15.60 0.68 19.53
CA PHE A 102 15.54 -0.57 18.78
C PHE A 102 15.00 -0.38 17.35
N CYS A 103 13.92 0.41 17.18
CA CYS A 103 13.38 0.68 15.84
C CYS A 103 14.35 1.49 14.96
N LEU A 104 15.11 2.43 15.52
CA LEU A 104 16.11 3.19 14.79
C LEU A 104 17.28 2.28 14.36
N ASP A 105 17.78 1.45 15.27
CA ASP A 105 18.87 0.49 14.99
C ASP A 105 18.45 -0.50 13.90
N LEU A 106 17.22 -1.04 14.00
CA LEU A 106 16.64 -1.93 12.99
C LEU A 106 16.56 -1.30 11.61
N ALA A 107 16.17 -0.01 11.57
CA ALA A 107 16.07 0.75 10.33
C ALA A 107 17.44 1.26 9.82
N GLY A 108 18.50 1.16 10.60
CA GLY A 108 19.81 1.73 10.28
C GLY A 108 19.81 3.26 10.21
N ILE A 109 18.94 3.91 11.00
CA ILE A 109 18.76 5.37 10.99
C ILE A 109 19.48 5.97 12.18
N ALA A 110 20.44 6.88 11.94
CA ALA A 110 21.08 7.64 12.99
C ALA A 110 20.13 8.72 13.54
N LEU A 111 20.29 9.04 14.83
CA LEU A 111 19.46 10.05 15.48
C LEU A 111 19.63 11.45 14.86
N GLU A 112 20.83 11.74 14.37
CA GLU A 112 21.17 12.97 13.64
C GLU A 112 20.38 13.09 12.34
N ASP A 113 20.23 12.01 11.59
CA ASP A 113 19.47 11.96 10.34
C ASP A 113 17.99 12.21 10.60
N LEU A 114 17.44 11.58 11.66
CA LEU A 114 16.08 11.83 12.09
C LEU A 114 15.87 13.30 12.49
N GLY A 115 16.83 13.88 13.18
CA GLY A 115 16.83 15.31 13.54
C GLY A 115 16.90 16.21 12.30
N GLY A 116 17.66 15.83 11.27
CA GLY A 116 17.71 16.48 9.96
C GLY A 116 16.34 16.45 9.28
N LEU A 117 15.79 15.25 9.11
CA LEU A 117 14.48 15.03 8.49
C LEU A 117 13.35 15.80 9.22
N ALA A 118 13.41 15.88 10.55
CA ALA A 118 12.43 16.66 11.32
C ALA A 118 12.52 18.16 10.99
N ARG A 119 13.73 18.71 10.87
CA ARG A 119 13.93 20.15 10.54
C ARG A 119 13.54 20.48 9.11
N ASP A 120 13.87 19.61 8.16
CA ASP A 120 13.54 19.79 6.74
C ASP A 120 12.02 19.70 6.52
N GLY A 121 11.33 18.97 7.40
CA GLY A 121 9.90 18.75 7.37
C GLY A 121 9.49 17.71 6.31
N VAL A 122 8.26 17.24 6.45
CA VAL A 122 7.66 16.31 5.47
C VAL A 122 6.54 17.04 4.77
N VAL A 123 6.62 17.16 3.45
CA VAL A 123 5.55 17.78 2.68
C VAL A 123 4.26 16.96 2.80
N PRO A 124 3.07 17.61 2.82
CA PRO A 124 1.79 16.92 3.07
C PRO A 124 1.53 15.72 2.13
N GLN A 125 1.94 15.82 0.88
CA GLN A 125 1.80 14.77 -0.13
C GLN A 125 2.62 13.53 0.27
N ALA A 126 3.90 13.72 0.61
CA ALA A 126 4.77 12.64 1.07
C ALA A 126 4.25 12.04 2.40
N ALA A 127 3.82 12.88 3.35
CA ALA A 127 3.25 12.40 4.60
C ALA A 127 2.01 11.52 4.37
N SER A 128 1.17 11.85 3.40
CA SER A 128 -0.01 11.05 3.07
C SER A 128 0.35 9.71 2.45
N VAL A 129 1.29 9.69 1.50
CA VAL A 129 1.79 8.45 0.87
C VAL A 129 2.46 7.55 1.92
N LEU A 130 3.31 8.10 2.77
CA LEU A 130 3.95 7.36 3.87
C LEU A 130 2.94 6.84 4.90
N SER A 131 1.88 7.59 5.19
CA SER A 131 0.78 7.11 6.03
C SER A 131 0.05 5.92 5.38
N GLY A 132 -0.15 5.96 4.05
CA GLY A 132 -0.71 4.85 3.29
C GLY A 132 0.18 3.61 3.35
N LEU A 133 1.49 3.78 3.21
CA LEU A 133 2.48 2.70 3.34
C LEU A 133 2.44 2.10 4.75
N LEU A 134 2.38 2.93 5.79
CA LEU A 134 2.28 2.47 7.17
C LEU A 134 1.00 1.66 7.42
N ILE A 135 -0.15 2.10 6.88
CA ILE A 135 -1.41 1.33 6.94
C ILE A 135 -1.23 -0.04 6.27
N MET A 136 -0.56 -0.09 5.13
CA MET A 136 -0.28 -1.34 4.44
C MET A 136 0.61 -2.26 5.29
N CYS A 137 1.68 -1.73 5.87
CA CYS A 137 2.58 -2.47 6.77
C CYS A 137 1.84 -3.01 8.01
N ASP A 138 0.99 -2.18 8.63
CA ASP A 138 0.16 -2.57 9.78
C ASP A 138 -0.77 -3.74 9.43
N TRP A 139 -1.45 -3.67 8.28
CA TRP A 139 -2.33 -4.74 7.83
C TRP A 139 -1.60 -6.03 7.45
N ILE A 140 -0.38 -5.93 6.92
CA ILE A 140 0.47 -7.09 6.64
C ILE A 140 0.91 -7.72 7.95
N ALA A 141 1.49 -6.94 8.86
CA ALA A 141 1.99 -7.41 10.14
C ALA A 141 0.89 -8.00 11.06
N SER A 142 -0.34 -7.48 10.94
CA SER A 142 -1.51 -7.98 11.67
C SER A 142 -2.14 -9.23 11.04
N ASN A 143 -1.61 -9.74 9.93
CA ASN A 143 -2.12 -10.95 9.29
C ASN A 143 -1.61 -12.19 10.06
N THR A 144 -2.44 -12.76 10.92
CA THR A 144 -2.09 -13.92 11.75
C THR A 144 -1.82 -15.21 10.96
N TYR A 145 -2.26 -15.30 9.71
CA TYR A 145 -1.92 -16.40 8.82
C TYR A 145 -0.46 -16.30 8.33
N ALA A 146 -0.04 -15.11 7.91
CA ALA A 146 1.33 -14.88 7.46
C ALA A 146 2.30 -14.75 8.65
N PHE A 147 1.87 -14.09 9.73
CA PHE A 147 2.67 -13.83 10.93
C PHE A 147 1.94 -14.40 12.17
N PRO A 148 1.96 -15.72 12.38
CA PRO A 148 1.31 -16.35 13.52
C PRO A 148 1.89 -15.82 14.84
N LEU A 149 1.05 -15.67 15.85
CA LEU A 149 1.45 -15.20 17.17
C LEU A 149 2.44 -16.20 17.80
N VAL A 150 3.45 -15.68 18.50
CA VAL A 150 4.35 -16.49 19.32
C VAL A 150 3.68 -16.72 20.66
N LEU A 151 3.45 -17.97 21.03
CA LEU A 151 3.02 -18.33 22.37
C LEU A 151 4.30 -18.41 23.24
N LEU A 152 4.37 -17.57 24.25
CA LEU A 152 5.52 -17.51 25.16
C LEU A 152 5.50 -18.64 26.20
N ASP A 153 4.36 -19.31 26.41
CA ASP A 153 4.20 -20.41 27.35
C ASP A 153 3.54 -21.64 26.74
N ALA A 154 4.21 -22.78 26.88
CA ALA A 154 3.71 -24.08 26.41
C ALA A 154 2.46 -24.57 27.21
N TYR A 155 2.16 -23.97 28.36
CA TYR A 155 1.04 -24.37 29.23
C TYR A 155 -0.33 -23.90 28.75
N GLU A 156 -0.42 -22.89 27.91
CA GLU A 156 -1.71 -22.39 27.38
C GLU A 156 -2.13 -23.09 26.07
N ILE A 157 -1.29 -23.97 25.50
CA ILE A 157 -1.60 -24.67 24.24
C ILE A 157 -2.73 -25.71 24.41
N GLU A 158 -2.91 -26.27 25.60
CA GLU A 158 -3.96 -27.30 25.85
C GLU A 158 -5.39 -26.74 25.96
N SER A 159 -5.56 -25.43 26.12
CA SER A 159 -6.89 -24.81 26.25
C SER A 159 -7.43 -24.17 24.97
N PHE A 160 -6.66 -24.12 23.88
CA PHE A 160 -7.08 -23.54 22.60
C PHE A 160 -7.37 -24.63 21.55
N GLU A 161 -8.43 -25.42 21.79
CA GLU A 161 -9.06 -26.27 20.77
C GLU A 161 -9.84 -25.44 19.75
N GLY A 162 -9.16 -24.68 18.93
CA GLY A 162 -9.71 -23.94 17.81
C GLY A 162 -8.76 -23.98 16.63
N SER A 163 -8.94 -24.95 15.77
CA SER A 163 -8.51 -25.16 14.36
C SER A 163 -7.46 -24.20 13.73
N TYR A 164 -6.32 -23.99 14.36
CA TYR A 164 -5.13 -23.45 13.72
C TYR A 164 -3.97 -24.40 14.01
N SER A 165 -3.61 -25.22 13.02
CA SER A 165 -2.39 -26.02 13.09
C SER A 165 -1.19 -25.08 13.09
N TYR A 166 -0.57 -24.89 14.24
CA TYR A 166 0.72 -24.22 14.39
C TYR A 166 1.81 -25.14 13.85
N ASP A 167 2.28 -24.85 12.65
CA ASP A 167 3.52 -25.44 12.10
C ASP A 167 4.73 -24.62 12.57
N GLY A 168 4.87 -24.47 13.88
CA GLY A 168 6.09 -23.95 14.50
C GLY A 168 7.13 -25.05 14.49
N SER A 169 8.21 -24.89 13.71
CA SER A 169 9.31 -25.82 13.72
C SER A 169 9.88 -25.97 15.13
N TYR A 170 10.35 -27.18 15.48
CA TYR A 170 10.97 -27.51 16.77
C TYR A 170 12.15 -26.58 17.14
N GLU A 171 12.74 -25.93 16.13
CA GLU A 171 13.82 -24.94 16.25
C GLU A 171 13.39 -23.63 16.92
N ASP A 172 12.16 -23.16 16.68
CA ASP A 172 11.61 -21.95 17.33
C ASP A 172 11.37 -22.16 18.84
N ARG A 173 11.09 -23.38 19.26
CA ARG A 173 10.89 -23.76 20.68
C ARG A 173 12.20 -23.79 21.47
N ALA A 174 13.27 -24.32 20.88
CA ALA A 174 14.57 -24.44 21.55
C ALA A 174 15.22 -23.06 21.83
N LEU A 175 14.90 -22.04 21.04
CA LEU A 175 15.41 -20.69 21.23
C LEU A 175 14.67 -19.91 22.31
N LEU A 176 13.40 -20.22 22.59
CA LEU A 176 12.62 -19.61 23.66
C LEU A 176 12.94 -20.22 25.04
N ASP A 177 13.40 -21.47 25.09
CA ASP A 177 13.78 -22.19 26.32
C ASP A 177 15.18 -21.81 26.85
N SER A 178 15.98 -21.04 26.13
CA SER A 178 17.36 -20.69 26.51
C SER A 178 17.48 -19.60 27.60
N GLY A 179 16.45 -19.39 28.37
CA GLY A 179 16.44 -18.66 29.63
C GLY A 179 17.23 -17.37 29.72
N ASN A 180 16.58 -16.23 29.82
CA ASN A 180 17.09 -14.90 30.23
C ASN A 180 17.99 -14.10 29.28
N GLU A 181 18.36 -14.61 28.14
CA GLU A 181 18.92 -13.79 27.05
C GLU A 181 17.78 -13.50 26.08
N GLY A 182 17.46 -12.22 25.85
CA GLY A 182 16.34 -11.80 25.01
C GLY A 182 16.25 -12.51 23.66
N ILE A 183 15.08 -12.57 23.04
CA ILE A 183 14.87 -13.30 21.77
C ILE A 183 15.88 -12.80 20.73
N PRO A 184 16.70 -13.69 20.12
CA PRO A 184 17.72 -13.28 19.17
C PRO A 184 17.13 -12.53 17.97
N PHE A 185 17.74 -11.43 17.56
CA PHE A 185 17.28 -10.61 16.42
C PHE A 185 17.12 -11.43 15.13
N GLU A 186 17.99 -12.41 14.89
CA GLU A 186 17.92 -13.30 13.72
C GLU A 186 16.63 -14.13 13.68
N LEU A 187 16.05 -14.47 14.84
CA LEU A 187 14.76 -15.16 14.90
C LEU A 187 13.64 -14.26 14.37
N PHE A 188 13.60 -12.98 14.75
CA PHE A 188 12.62 -12.01 14.23
C PHE A 188 12.78 -11.84 12.72
N ARG A 189 14.02 -11.72 12.23
CA ARG A 189 14.30 -11.59 10.80
C ARG A 189 13.82 -12.82 10.02
N GLY A 190 14.13 -14.03 10.49
CA GLY A 190 13.70 -15.29 9.86
C GLY A 190 12.18 -15.42 9.83
N ARG A 191 11.50 -15.06 10.91
CA ARG A 191 10.04 -15.05 10.97
C ARG A 191 9.42 -13.99 10.06
N ALA A 192 9.98 -12.80 10.02
CA ALA A 192 9.53 -11.73 9.12
C ALA A 192 9.66 -12.16 7.66
N GLN A 193 10.77 -12.80 7.29
CA GLN A 193 10.97 -13.31 5.92
C GLN A 193 9.94 -14.39 5.57
N LYS A 194 9.77 -15.42 6.42
CA LYS A 194 8.76 -16.46 6.21
C LYS A 194 7.33 -15.90 6.10
N GLY A 195 7.00 -14.91 6.93
CA GLY A 195 5.70 -14.22 6.87
C GLY A 195 5.54 -13.43 5.58
N TRP A 196 6.59 -12.72 5.15
CA TRP A 196 6.59 -11.97 3.90
C TRP A 196 6.36 -12.89 2.69
N ASP A 197 7.05 -14.02 2.63
CA ASP A 197 6.90 -15.00 1.56
C ASP A 197 5.45 -15.56 1.50
N ARG A 198 4.80 -15.75 2.66
CA ARG A 198 3.39 -16.18 2.74
C ARG A 198 2.40 -15.11 2.27
N VAL A 199 2.70 -13.83 2.45
CA VAL A 199 1.83 -12.73 1.95
C VAL A 199 1.81 -12.71 0.43
N ASN A 200 2.88 -13.14 -0.21
CA ASN A 200 3.03 -13.27 -1.66
C ASN A 200 2.61 -11.99 -2.41
N ILE A 201 3.18 -10.86 -2.00
CA ILE A 201 3.01 -9.60 -2.73
C ILE A 201 3.93 -9.62 -3.94
N LEU A 202 3.35 -9.64 -5.13
CA LEU A 202 4.12 -9.55 -6.36
C LEU A 202 4.87 -8.21 -6.44
N PRO A 203 6.09 -8.20 -7.00
CA PRO A 203 6.81 -6.96 -7.23
C PRO A 203 6.01 -6.03 -8.13
N SER A 204 6.20 -4.72 -7.97
CA SER A 204 5.62 -3.73 -8.87
C SER A 204 6.14 -3.96 -10.28
N TRP A 205 5.27 -3.76 -11.26
CA TRP A 205 5.69 -3.73 -12.65
C TRP A 205 6.74 -2.62 -12.86
N SER A 206 7.70 -2.91 -13.72
CA SER A 206 8.74 -1.95 -14.10
C SER A 206 8.97 -2.09 -15.60
N GLU A 207 8.68 -1.03 -16.34
CA GLU A 207 8.94 -0.99 -17.79
C GLU A 207 10.34 -0.54 -18.10
N SER A 208 10.94 -1.14 -19.13
CA SER A 208 12.22 -0.73 -19.69
C SER A 208 12.04 -0.28 -21.14
N LEU A 209 12.28 0.98 -21.42
CA LEU A 209 12.22 1.53 -22.79
C LEU A 209 13.32 1.01 -23.72
N SER A 210 14.23 0.18 -23.23
CA SER A 210 15.42 -0.27 -24.02
C SER A 210 15.09 -1.13 -25.25
N VAL A 211 13.82 -1.45 -25.51
CA VAL A 211 13.38 -2.41 -26.55
C VAL A 211 12.57 -1.75 -27.66
N VAL A 212 12.27 -0.44 -27.61
CA VAL A 212 11.38 0.19 -28.60
C VAL A 212 12.18 0.97 -29.64
N ASP A 213 12.52 0.28 -30.74
CA ASP A 213 13.26 0.90 -31.86
C ASP A 213 12.40 1.86 -32.70
N SER A 214 11.07 1.71 -32.68
CA SER A 214 10.14 2.59 -33.38
C SER A 214 8.72 2.59 -32.79
N CYS A 215 7.96 3.68 -33.03
CA CYS A 215 6.55 3.77 -32.67
C CYS A 215 5.73 2.61 -33.26
N LYS A 216 6.03 2.18 -34.49
CA LYS A 216 5.32 1.09 -35.18
C LYS A 216 5.53 -0.24 -34.47
N ASP A 217 6.72 -0.49 -34.00
CA ASP A 217 7.07 -1.76 -33.34
C ASP A 217 6.42 -1.88 -31.98
N LEU A 218 6.33 -0.76 -31.23
CA LEU A 218 5.58 -0.73 -29.98
C LEU A 218 4.10 -1.11 -30.19
N TYR A 219 3.42 -0.42 -31.08
CA TYR A 219 2.00 -0.68 -31.33
C TYR A 219 1.74 -2.10 -31.84
N LYS A 220 2.59 -2.64 -32.74
CA LYS A 220 2.46 -4.02 -33.23
C LYS A 220 2.66 -5.06 -32.13
N SER A 221 3.62 -4.82 -31.25
CA SER A 221 3.91 -5.75 -30.15
C SER A 221 2.85 -5.72 -29.03
N ARG A 222 2.18 -4.59 -28.82
CA ARG A 222 1.21 -4.39 -27.72
C ARG A 222 -0.24 -4.58 -28.13
N PHE A 223 -0.57 -4.39 -29.43
CA PHE A 223 -1.95 -4.43 -29.89
C PHE A 223 -2.11 -5.38 -31.07
N ALA A 224 -3.24 -6.10 -31.13
CA ALA A 224 -3.55 -7.04 -32.21
C ALA A 224 -4.04 -6.32 -33.46
N PHE A 225 -3.20 -5.48 -34.07
CA PHE A 225 -3.59 -4.83 -35.32
C PHE A 225 -3.57 -5.81 -36.50
N PRO A 226 -4.54 -5.69 -37.44
CA PRO A 226 -4.52 -6.48 -38.67
C PRO A 226 -3.19 -6.30 -39.44
N GLU A 227 -2.80 -7.34 -40.16
CA GLU A 227 -1.60 -7.28 -41.02
C GLU A 227 -1.74 -6.14 -42.04
N GLY A 228 -0.71 -5.30 -42.13
CA GLY A 228 -0.72 -4.13 -43.03
C GLY A 228 -1.44 -2.90 -42.45
N ALA A 229 -1.97 -2.94 -41.25
CA ALA A 229 -2.56 -1.76 -40.62
C ALA A 229 -1.52 -0.65 -40.46
N LEU A 230 -1.93 0.58 -40.80
CA LEU A 230 -1.13 1.78 -40.58
C LEU A 230 -1.53 2.40 -39.24
N LEU A 231 -0.56 2.97 -38.56
CA LEU A 231 -0.85 3.80 -37.38
C LEU A 231 -1.65 5.03 -37.81
N ARG A 232 -2.54 5.45 -36.92
CA ARG A 232 -3.30 6.68 -37.13
C ARG A 232 -2.47 7.87 -36.66
N PRO A 233 -2.68 9.06 -37.24
CA PRO A 233 -1.91 10.26 -36.88
C PRO A 233 -1.87 10.55 -35.39
N VAL A 234 -3.00 10.35 -34.66
CA VAL A 234 -3.05 10.56 -33.21
C VAL A 234 -2.18 9.57 -32.44
N GLN A 235 -2.03 8.36 -32.92
CA GLN A 235 -1.19 7.33 -32.28
C GLN A 235 0.31 7.65 -32.46
N GLU A 236 0.72 8.03 -33.66
CA GLU A 236 2.09 8.43 -33.93
C GLU A 236 2.48 9.72 -33.17
N GLU A 237 1.62 10.72 -33.21
CA GLU A 237 1.88 12.02 -32.56
C GLU A 237 1.91 11.90 -31.04
N ALA A 238 0.91 11.21 -30.44
CA ALA A 238 0.85 11.02 -28.99
C ALA A 238 2.10 10.32 -28.46
N LEU A 239 2.55 9.26 -29.13
CA LEU A 239 3.76 8.54 -28.73
C LEU A 239 5.02 9.38 -28.93
N SER A 240 5.11 10.13 -30.04
CA SER A 240 6.22 11.04 -30.32
C SER A 240 6.36 12.11 -29.23
N VAL A 241 5.25 12.73 -28.83
CA VAL A 241 5.21 13.71 -27.73
C VAL A 241 5.61 13.07 -26.41
N ALA A 242 5.09 11.89 -26.08
CA ALA A 242 5.43 11.18 -24.83
C ALA A 242 6.93 10.84 -24.76
N LEU A 243 7.54 10.45 -25.88
CA LEU A 243 8.97 10.17 -25.95
C LEU A 243 9.84 11.44 -25.80
N ALA A 244 9.32 12.60 -26.20
CA ALA A 244 10.03 13.88 -26.14
C ALA A 244 9.96 14.57 -24.77
N VAL A 245 8.99 14.21 -23.91
CA VAL A 245 8.82 14.81 -22.57
C VAL A 245 9.75 14.12 -21.57
N ASP A 246 10.55 14.88 -20.83
CA ASP A 246 11.50 14.34 -19.83
C ASP A 246 11.00 14.45 -18.40
N GLU A 247 10.01 15.29 -18.13
CA GLU A 247 9.47 15.54 -16.80
C GLU A 247 8.03 14.99 -16.67
N PRO A 248 7.64 14.53 -15.48
CA PRO A 248 6.24 14.14 -15.20
C PRO A 248 5.29 15.31 -15.48
N GLY A 249 4.13 15.01 -16.07
CA GLY A 249 3.18 16.05 -16.43
C GLY A 249 1.81 15.51 -16.82
N LEU A 250 0.96 16.42 -17.30
CA LEU A 250 -0.36 16.13 -17.83
C LEU A 250 -0.32 16.15 -19.37
N MET A 251 -0.73 15.05 -19.98
CA MET A 251 -0.91 14.95 -21.43
C MET A 251 -2.41 14.86 -21.77
N ILE A 252 -2.86 15.66 -22.71
CA ILE A 252 -4.24 15.66 -23.21
C ILE A 252 -4.24 15.15 -24.65
N ILE A 253 -4.97 14.06 -24.92
CA ILE A 253 -5.12 13.48 -26.25
C ILE A 253 -6.55 13.78 -26.74
N GLU A 254 -6.68 14.63 -27.73
CA GLU A 254 -7.95 14.98 -28.36
C GLU A 254 -7.98 14.48 -29.81
N ALA A 255 -8.96 13.63 -30.12
CA ALA A 255 -9.17 13.13 -31.46
C ALA A 255 -10.64 12.67 -31.64
N PRO A 256 -11.16 12.59 -32.86
CA PRO A 256 -12.48 12.04 -33.13
C PRO A 256 -12.67 10.62 -32.60
N MET A 257 -13.94 10.19 -32.48
CA MET A 257 -14.24 8.80 -32.12
C MET A 257 -13.70 7.83 -33.16
N GLY A 258 -13.22 6.68 -32.73
CA GLY A 258 -12.68 5.65 -33.60
C GLY A 258 -11.25 5.86 -34.08
N GLU A 259 -10.56 6.95 -33.69
CA GLU A 259 -9.19 7.25 -34.09
C GLU A 259 -8.12 6.50 -33.25
N GLY A 260 -8.51 5.56 -32.40
CA GLY A 260 -7.56 4.75 -31.62
C GLY A 260 -6.96 5.47 -30.41
N LYS A 261 -7.73 6.38 -29.79
CA LYS A 261 -7.29 7.11 -28.57
C LYS A 261 -6.92 6.19 -27.43
N THR A 262 -7.64 5.08 -27.24
CA THR A 262 -7.34 4.15 -26.15
C THR A 262 -5.98 3.48 -26.30
N GLU A 263 -5.69 2.99 -27.50
CA GLU A 263 -4.37 2.41 -27.81
C GLU A 263 -3.27 3.48 -27.67
N ALA A 264 -3.52 4.71 -28.11
CA ALA A 264 -2.61 5.83 -27.90
C ALA A 264 -2.36 6.09 -26.41
N ALA A 265 -3.41 6.14 -25.61
CA ALA A 265 -3.32 6.39 -24.16
C ALA A 265 -2.56 5.29 -23.43
N LEU A 266 -2.78 4.01 -23.77
CA LEU A 266 -2.06 2.88 -23.16
C LEU A 266 -0.58 2.88 -23.56
N ALA A 267 -0.25 3.16 -24.82
CA ALA A 267 1.13 3.28 -25.29
C ALA A 267 1.86 4.45 -24.61
N VAL A 268 1.20 5.60 -24.48
CA VAL A 268 1.73 6.76 -23.73
C VAL A 268 1.93 6.41 -22.26
N ALA A 269 0.99 5.68 -21.64
CA ALA A 269 1.11 5.26 -20.23
C ALA A 269 2.33 4.35 -20.02
N GLU A 270 2.64 3.45 -20.95
CA GLU A 270 3.84 2.61 -20.93
C GLU A 270 5.11 3.48 -20.96
N VAL A 271 5.19 4.44 -21.87
CA VAL A 271 6.34 5.36 -21.97
C VAL A 271 6.49 6.21 -20.71
N PHE A 272 5.40 6.75 -20.18
CA PHE A 272 5.44 7.55 -18.96
C PHE A 272 5.85 6.72 -17.75
N ALA A 273 5.35 5.49 -17.61
CA ALA A 273 5.75 4.60 -16.55
C ALA A 273 7.26 4.32 -16.58
N ALA A 274 7.80 4.02 -17.75
CA ALA A 274 9.24 3.81 -17.92
C ALA A 274 10.09 5.04 -17.58
N LYS A 275 9.63 6.24 -17.96
CA LYS A 275 10.35 7.49 -17.68
C LYS A 275 10.27 7.94 -16.23
N THR A 276 9.15 7.68 -15.55
CA THR A 276 8.91 8.13 -14.17
C THR A 276 9.22 7.06 -13.13
N GLY A 277 9.44 5.81 -13.53
CA GLY A 277 9.56 4.66 -12.62
C GLY A 277 8.24 4.27 -11.97
N ALA A 278 7.10 4.63 -12.58
CA ALA A 278 5.80 4.24 -12.07
C ALA A 278 5.61 2.72 -12.12
N GLY A 279 5.11 2.13 -11.04
CA GLY A 279 4.92 0.68 -10.89
C GLY A 279 3.58 0.18 -11.41
N GLY A 280 2.87 0.95 -12.23
CA GLY A 280 1.61 0.52 -12.81
C GLY A 280 0.81 1.59 -13.56
N VAL A 281 -0.38 1.20 -14.01
CA VAL A 281 -1.31 2.06 -14.76
C VAL A 281 -2.72 1.96 -14.16
N CYS A 282 -3.38 3.10 -14.00
CA CYS A 282 -4.78 3.19 -13.59
C CYS A 282 -5.61 3.79 -14.73
N VAL A 283 -6.56 3.04 -15.27
CA VAL A 283 -7.48 3.51 -16.32
C VAL A 283 -8.85 3.79 -15.72
N ALA A 284 -9.27 5.04 -15.75
CA ALA A 284 -10.51 5.52 -15.13
C ALA A 284 -11.54 5.94 -16.19
N LEU A 285 -12.77 5.47 -16.04
CA LEU A 285 -13.87 5.67 -16.99
C LEU A 285 -15.15 6.22 -16.33
N PRO A 286 -16.07 6.82 -17.13
CA PRO A 286 -17.27 7.44 -16.55
C PRO A 286 -18.28 6.46 -15.96
N THR A 287 -18.41 5.27 -16.52
CA THR A 287 -19.48 4.31 -16.16
C THR A 287 -18.96 2.90 -15.95
N MET A 288 -19.67 2.09 -15.17
CA MET A 288 -19.33 0.66 -14.99
C MET A 288 -19.33 -0.10 -16.32
N ALA A 289 -20.28 0.16 -17.23
CA ALA A 289 -20.35 -0.54 -18.51
C ALA A 289 -19.15 -0.23 -19.42
N THR A 290 -18.67 1.02 -19.46
CA THR A 290 -17.46 1.39 -20.20
C THR A 290 -16.21 0.82 -19.51
N THR A 291 -16.22 0.71 -18.18
CA THR A 291 -15.15 0.12 -17.39
C THR A 291 -15.00 -1.38 -17.68
N ASP A 292 -16.11 -2.13 -17.76
CA ASP A 292 -16.11 -3.55 -18.13
C ASP A 292 -15.55 -3.77 -19.54
N ALA A 293 -16.01 -2.98 -20.52
CA ALA A 293 -15.52 -3.05 -21.91
C ALA A 293 -14.02 -2.69 -22.03
N MET A 294 -13.56 -1.74 -21.21
CA MET A 294 -12.15 -1.34 -21.15
C MET A 294 -11.30 -2.41 -20.49
N PHE A 295 -11.84 -3.14 -19.50
CA PHE A 295 -11.11 -4.19 -18.81
C PHE A 295 -10.58 -5.24 -19.78
N SER A 296 -11.41 -5.74 -20.71
CA SER A 296 -10.98 -6.71 -21.73
C SER A 296 -9.87 -6.18 -22.64
N ARG A 297 -9.91 -4.88 -22.98
CA ARG A 297 -8.86 -4.24 -23.80
C ARG A 297 -7.55 -4.09 -23.01
N VAL A 298 -7.62 -3.68 -21.76
CA VAL A 298 -6.45 -3.58 -20.87
C VAL A 298 -5.88 -4.97 -20.62
N HIS A 299 -6.69 -5.97 -20.35
CA HIS A 299 -6.25 -7.36 -20.17
C HIS A 299 -5.50 -7.87 -21.41
N SER A 300 -6.09 -7.73 -22.60
CA SER A 300 -5.43 -8.10 -23.86
C SER A 300 -4.11 -7.36 -24.10
N TRP A 301 -3.99 -6.12 -23.65
CA TRP A 301 -2.75 -5.36 -23.69
C TRP A 301 -1.72 -5.91 -22.69
N LEU A 302 -2.13 -6.26 -21.46
CA LEU A 302 -1.27 -6.82 -20.42
C LEU A 302 -0.68 -8.17 -20.82
N GLU A 303 -1.47 -9.05 -21.45
CA GLU A 303 -1.01 -10.34 -21.96
C GLU A 303 0.14 -10.22 -22.99
N ARG A 304 0.33 -9.04 -23.55
CA ARG A 304 1.43 -8.74 -24.49
C ARG A 304 2.53 -7.92 -23.86
N LEU A 305 2.17 -7.01 -22.95
CA LEU A 305 3.08 -6.11 -22.25
C LEU A 305 3.99 -6.88 -21.30
N LEU A 306 3.41 -7.69 -20.40
CA LEU A 306 4.15 -8.34 -19.32
C LEU A 306 5.25 -9.28 -19.82
N PRO A 307 5.00 -10.20 -20.77
CA PRO A 307 6.07 -11.03 -21.34
C PRO A 307 7.17 -10.20 -22.03
N ALA A 308 6.79 -9.14 -22.74
CA ALA A 308 7.74 -8.29 -23.46
C ALA A 308 8.62 -7.49 -22.50
N SER A 309 8.12 -7.15 -21.31
CA SER A 309 8.87 -6.47 -20.23
C SER A 309 9.73 -7.45 -19.41
N GLY A 310 9.69 -8.74 -19.70
CA GLY A 310 10.39 -9.78 -18.92
C GLY A 310 9.82 -10.01 -17.52
N VAL A 311 8.60 -9.54 -17.26
CA VAL A 311 7.89 -9.70 -15.99
C VAL A 311 7.04 -10.96 -16.05
N GLN A 312 7.19 -11.83 -15.06
CA GLN A 312 6.47 -13.13 -15.04
C GLN A 312 4.97 -12.97 -14.80
N SER A 313 4.55 -11.93 -14.05
CA SER A 313 3.15 -11.64 -13.81
C SER A 313 2.95 -10.21 -13.30
N GLY A 314 1.74 -9.67 -13.47
CA GLY A 314 1.35 -8.36 -12.98
C GLY A 314 -0.04 -8.39 -12.34
N THR A 315 -0.20 -7.71 -11.20
CA THR A 315 -1.49 -7.66 -10.51
C THR A 315 -2.49 -6.77 -11.22
N VAL A 316 -3.70 -7.29 -11.47
CA VAL A 316 -4.81 -6.55 -12.08
C VAL A 316 -6.01 -6.45 -11.15
N TYR A 317 -6.72 -5.34 -11.18
CA TYR A 317 -7.93 -5.11 -10.39
C TYR A 317 -8.99 -4.33 -11.15
N LEU A 318 -10.22 -4.84 -11.13
CA LEU A 318 -11.41 -4.18 -11.67
C LEU A 318 -12.19 -3.52 -10.52
N ALA A 319 -12.28 -2.18 -10.52
CA ALA A 319 -12.79 -1.40 -9.39
C ALA A 319 -14.08 -0.65 -9.71
N HIS A 320 -15.21 -1.34 -9.60
CA HIS A 320 -16.55 -0.74 -9.59
C HIS A 320 -17.56 -1.63 -8.85
N GLY A 321 -18.75 -1.10 -8.57
CA GLY A 321 -19.73 -1.76 -7.70
C GLY A 321 -20.25 -3.13 -8.18
N LYS A 322 -20.06 -3.48 -9.46
CA LYS A 322 -20.49 -4.74 -10.08
C LYS A 322 -19.36 -5.57 -10.68
N ALA A 323 -18.11 -5.31 -10.31
CA ALA A 323 -16.94 -6.02 -10.84
C ALA A 323 -17.05 -7.55 -10.72
N GLN A 324 -17.72 -8.04 -9.69
CA GLN A 324 -17.97 -9.47 -9.48
C GLN A 324 -18.88 -10.13 -10.56
N LEU A 325 -19.53 -9.35 -11.39
CA LEU A 325 -20.36 -9.85 -12.50
C LEU A 325 -19.62 -9.92 -13.84
N ASN A 326 -18.38 -9.43 -13.88
CA ASN A 326 -17.54 -9.49 -15.07
C ASN A 326 -16.93 -10.89 -15.17
N GLU A 327 -17.32 -11.64 -16.23
CA GLU A 327 -16.94 -13.05 -16.42
C GLU A 327 -15.42 -13.21 -16.63
N GLU A 328 -14.80 -12.33 -17.40
CA GLU A 328 -13.36 -12.36 -17.66
C GLU A 328 -12.55 -12.11 -16.37
N TYR A 329 -12.95 -11.12 -15.55
CA TYR A 329 -12.32 -10.86 -14.27
C TYR A 329 -12.51 -12.04 -13.28
N GLN A 330 -13.68 -12.69 -13.29
CA GLN A 330 -13.92 -13.89 -12.49
C GLN A 330 -13.08 -15.08 -12.96
N GLY A 331 -12.84 -15.19 -14.27
CA GLY A 331 -11.91 -16.18 -14.85
C GLY A 331 -10.53 -16.05 -14.22
N ILE A 332 -9.94 -14.87 -14.27
CA ILE A 332 -8.60 -14.58 -13.68
C ILE A 332 -8.56 -14.92 -12.18
N ILE A 333 -9.59 -14.53 -11.41
CA ILE A 333 -9.68 -14.87 -9.97
C ILE A 333 -9.71 -16.38 -9.76
N SER A 334 -10.45 -17.11 -10.57
CA SER A 334 -10.63 -18.54 -10.43
C SER A 334 -9.35 -19.32 -10.77
N GLU A 335 -8.65 -18.92 -11.82
CA GLU A 335 -7.37 -19.47 -12.24
C GLU A 335 -6.31 -19.30 -11.15
N ASN A 336 -6.19 -18.08 -10.57
CA ASN A 336 -5.25 -17.83 -9.50
C ASN A 336 -5.51 -18.67 -8.25
N ARG A 337 -6.78 -18.87 -7.87
CA ARG A 337 -7.13 -19.71 -6.72
C ARG A 337 -6.82 -21.18 -6.96
N TYR A 338 -6.97 -21.65 -8.19
CA TYR A 338 -6.64 -23.02 -8.56
C TYR A 338 -5.14 -23.29 -8.43
N HIS A 339 -4.30 -22.39 -8.92
CA HIS A 339 -2.84 -22.49 -8.81
C HIS A 339 -2.31 -22.39 -7.38
N MET A 340 -2.99 -21.69 -6.47
CA MET A 340 -2.60 -21.63 -5.05
C MET A 340 -2.97 -22.88 -4.25
N GLY A 341 -3.91 -23.70 -4.75
CA GLY A 341 -4.33 -24.98 -4.12
C GLY A 341 -3.44 -26.16 -4.47
N ASP A 342 -2.68 -26.09 -5.54
CA ASP A 342 -1.92 -27.20 -6.12
C ASP A 342 -0.44 -26.79 -6.30
N MET A 343 0.32 -26.81 -5.18
CA MET A 343 1.74 -26.42 -5.18
C MET A 343 2.68 -27.37 -5.92
N ASP A 344 2.16 -28.45 -6.52
CA ASP A 344 2.94 -29.51 -7.18
C ASP A 344 2.83 -29.55 -8.72
N HIS A 345 2.18 -28.59 -9.36
CA HIS A 345 2.07 -28.58 -10.82
C HIS A 345 2.95 -27.50 -11.46
N ASP A 346 4.02 -27.97 -12.18
CA ASP A 346 4.78 -27.24 -13.22
C ASP A 346 3.91 -26.96 -14.47
N GLY A 347 2.68 -26.46 -14.29
CA GLY A 347 1.81 -26.04 -15.40
C GLY A 347 2.22 -24.67 -15.91
N GLU A 348 2.33 -24.50 -17.23
CA GLU A 348 2.41 -23.16 -17.84
C GLU A 348 1.19 -22.34 -17.38
N LYS A 349 1.42 -21.11 -16.92
CA LYS A 349 0.34 -20.17 -16.57
C LYS A 349 -0.37 -19.74 -17.85
N ASP A 350 -1.69 -19.84 -17.85
CA ASP A 350 -2.52 -19.43 -18.99
C ASP A 350 -2.64 -17.89 -19.12
N SER A 351 -2.37 -17.14 -18.05
CA SER A 351 -2.42 -15.67 -18.04
C SER A 351 -1.26 -15.05 -17.26
N PHE A 352 -0.76 -13.93 -17.76
CA PHE A 352 0.25 -13.09 -17.08
C PHE A 352 -0.38 -12.07 -16.12
N ALA A 353 -1.68 -11.82 -16.23
CA ALA A 353 -2.42 -10.95 -15.31
C ALA A 353 -2.93 -11.75 -14.11
N GLU A 354 -2.64 -11.31 -12.91
CA GLU A 354 -3.01 -11.98 -11.67
C GLU A 354 -3.85 -11.08 -10.76
N VAL A 355 -4.77 -11.69 -9.99
CA VAL A 355 -5.46 -11.03 -8.88
C VAL A 355 -4.82 -11.48 -7.58
N SER A 356 -4.08 -10.60 -6.93
CA SER A 356 -3.44 -10.91 -5.66
C SER A 356 -4.48 -11.15 -4.56
N ASP A 357 -4.43 -12.30 -3.90
CA ASP A 357 -5.33 -12.63 -2.79
C ASP A 357 -5.20 -11.66 -1.63
N TRP A 358 -3.97 -11.23 -1.32
CA TRP A 358 -3.75 -10.24 -0.28
C TRP A 358 -4.34 -8.87 -0.64
N MET A 359 -4.25 -8.48 -1.93
CA MET A 359 -4.81 -7.22 -2.44
C MET A 359 -6.31 -7.33 -2.76
N PHE A 360 -6.88 -8.53 -2.73
CA PHE A 360 -8.30 -8.73 -3.03
C PHE A 360 -9.20 -7.97 -2.04
N GLY A 361 -10.22 -7.28 -2.59
CA GLY A 361 -11.22 -6.55 -1.83
C GLY A 361 -11.17 -5.04 -2.04
N SER A 362 -12.28 -4.38 -1.75
CA SER A 362 -12.55 -2.97 -2.09
C SER A 362 -11.57 -1.94 -1.53
N LYS A 363 -10.82 -2.28 -0.49
CA LYS A 363 -9.86 -1.36 0.15
C LYS A 363 -8.45 -1.51 -0.39
N LYS A 364 -8.02 -2.73 -0.70
CA LYS A 364 -6.65 -3.06 -1.08
C LYS A 364 -6.45 -3.20 -2.59
N GLY A 365 -7.49 -3.56 -3.33
CA GLY A 365 -7.40 -3.84 -4.76
C GLY A 365 -6.81 -2.69 -5.59
N MET A 366 -7.05 -1.44 -5.19
CA MET A 366 -6.44 -0.28 -5.84
C MET A 366 -4.90 -0.25 -5.76
N LEU A 367 -4.28 -1.05 -4.88
CA LEU A 367 -2.81 -1.19 -4.78
C LEU A 367 -2.23 -2.05 -5.92
N SER A 368 -3.06 -2.85 -6.61
CA SER A 368 -2.63 -3.63 -7.78
C SER A 368 -1.93 -2.76 -8.82
N SER A 369 -0.94 -3.31 -9.52
CA SER A 369 -0.16 -2.56 -10.53
C SER A 369 -1.05 -2.01 -11.64
N PHE A 370 -2.02 -2.79 -12.10
CA PHE A 370 -2.94 -2.37 -13.15
C PHE A 370 -4.36 -2.30 -12.61
N VAL A 371 -4.99 -1.16 -12.76
CA VAL A 371 -6.34 -0.92 -12.24
C VAL A 371 -7.21 -0.37 -13.35
N VAL A 372 -8.38 -0.99 -13.57
CA VAL A 372 -9.44 -0.43 -14.41
C VAL A 372 -10.62 -0.07 -13.50
N CYS A 373 -11.03 1.18 -13.49
CA CYS A 373 -11.99 1.66 -12.49
C CYS A 373 -12.95 2.71 -13.04
N THR A 374 -14.02 2.95 -12.31
CA THR A 374 -14.82 4.17 -12.53
C THR A 374 -14.09 5.38 -11.94
N VAL A 375 -14.24 6.54 -12.56
CA VAL A 375 -13.51 7.78 -12.20
C VAL A 375 -13.71 8.21 -10.75
N ASP A 376 -14.86 7.89 -10.15
CA ASP A 376 -15.12 8.14 -8.74
C ASP A 376 -14.07 7.47 -7.82
N GLN A 377 -13.50 6.33 -8.21
CA GLN A 377 -12.44 5.68 -7.47
C GLN A 377 -11.16 6.53 -7.40
N VAL A 378 -10.84 7.24 -8.47
CA VAL A 378 -9.71 8.19 -8.52
C VAL A 378 -10.05 9.45 -7.72
N LEU A 379 -11.25 10.01 -7.94
CA LEU A 379 -11.71 11.24 -7.26
C LEU A 379 -11.78 11.08 -5.73
N MET A 380 -12.09 9.89 -5.24
CA MET A 380 -12.03 9.58 -3.81
C MET A 380 -10.62 9.76 -3.21
N GLY A 381 -9.57 9.77 -4.02
CA GLY A 381 -8.20 10.12 -3.60
C GLY A 381 -8.01 11.58 -3.19
N ALA A 382 -8.95 12.48 -3.57
CA ALA A 382 -8.95 13.89 -3.21
C ALA A 382 -9.96 14.25 -2.12
N LEU A 383 -10.85 13.33 -1.74
CA LEU A 383 -11.91 13.60 -0.77
C LEU A 383 -11.49 13.16 0.64
N GLN A 384 -11.82 13.96 1.66
CA GLN A 384 -11.59 13.59 3.06
C GLN A 384 -12.48 12.41 3.47
N MET A 385 -11.95 11.20 3.34
CA MET A 385 -12.66 9.96 3.66
C MET A 385 -11.78 8.99 4.42
N LYS A 386 -12.42 7.96 4.98
CA LYS A 386 -11.69 6.87 5.64
C LYS A 386 -10.76 6.18 4.63
N HIS A 387 -9.52 5.92 5.02
CA HIS A 387 -8.47 5.31 4.18
C HIS A 387 -8.01 6.17 2.98
N LEU A 388 -8.15 7.49 3.07
CA LEU A 388 -7.64 8.42 2.05
C LEU A 388 -6.16 8.17 1.73
N ALA A 389 -5.31 8.06 2.77
CA ALA A 389 -3.87 7.86 2.63
C ALA A 389 -3.52 6.59 1.83
N LEU A 390 -4.25 5.47 2.07
CA LEU A 390 -4.05 4.23 1.31
C LEU A 390 -4.42 4.41 -0.17
N ARG A 391 -5.46 5.18 -0.46
CA ARG A 391 -5.89 5.48 -1.83
C ARG A 391 -4.89 6.38 -2.55
N GLN A 392 -4.35 7.37 -1.85
CA GLN A 392 -3.29 8.22 -2.39
C GLN A 392 -2.00 7.43 -2.65
N LEU A 393 -1.60 6.53 -1.74
CA LEU A 393 -0.50 5.58 -1.99
C LEU A 393 -0.76 4.76 -3.26
N SER A 394 -1.99 4.25 -3.45
CA SER A 394 -2.31 3.42 -4.60
C SER A 394 -2.21 4.15 -5.94
N LEU A 395 -2.44 5.45 -5.96
CA LEU A 395 -2.38 6.28 -7.17
C LEU A 395 -0.99 6.89 -7.39
N ALA A 396 -0.24 7.17 -6.33
CA ALA A 396 1.06 7.87 -6.40
C ALA A 396 2.13 7.11 -7.22
N ASN A 397 2.02 5.78 -7.32
CA ASN A 397 2.95 4.94 -8.09
C ASN A 397 2.35 4.47 -9.42
N LYS A 398 1.43 5.24 -10.02
CA LYS A 398 0.78 4.86 -11.28
C LYS A 398 0.67 6.01 -12.26
N VAL A 399 0.77 5.68 -13.53
CA VAL A 399 0.27 6.56 -14.59
C VAL A 399 -1.25 6.47 -14.59
N VAL A 400 -1.92 7.60 -14.43
CA VAL A 400 -3.41 7.67 -14.39
C VAL A 400 -3.92 8.12 -15.75
N VAL A 401 -4.66 7.24 -16.42
CA VAL A 401 -5.36 7.51 -17.68
C VAL A 401 -6.83 7.77 -17.37
N ILE A 402 -7.33 8.94 -17.76
CA ILE A 402 -8.75 9.29 -17.62
C ILE A 402 -9.34 9.34 -19.02
N ASP A 403 -10.15 8.34 -19.37
CA ASP A 403 -10.78 8.25 -20.67
C ASP A 403 -12.17 8.90 -20.68
N GLU A 404 -12.65 9.27 -21.86
CA GLU A 404 -13.96 9.90 -22.09
C GLU A 404 -14.20 11.16 -21.21
N CYS A 405 -13.19 12.03 -21.07
CA CYS A 405 -13.27 13.23 -20.23
C CYS A 405 -14.46 14.14 -20.53
N HIS A 406 -14.97 14.13 -21.75
CA HIS A 406 -16.14 14.90 -22.18
C HIS A 406 -17.46 14.44 -21.52
N ALA A 407 -17.50 13.22 -20.98
CA ALA A 407 -18.69 12.69 -20.30
C ALA A 407 -18.85 13.26 -18.88
N TYR A 408 -17.84 13.96 -18.35
CA TYR A 408 -17.87 14.54 -17.01
C TYR A 408 -18.39 15.98 -17.06
N GLY A 409 -19.25 16.33 -16.10
CA GLY A 409 -19.65 17.72 -15.90
C GLY A 409 -18.50 18.58 -15.36
N VAL A 410 -18.71 19.90 -15.27
CA VAL A 410 -17.69 20.88 -14.83
C VAL A 410 -17.09 20.53 -13.46
N THR A 411 -17.89 20.10 -12.50
CA THR A 411 -17.44 19.80 -11.13
C THR A 411 -16.48 18.61 -11.07
N PRO A 412 -16.79 17.43 -11.67
CA PRO A 412 -15.84 16.31 -11.71
C PRO A 412 -14.54 16.67 -12.43
N THR A 413 -14.60 17.41 -13.55
CA THR A 413 -13.39 17.84 -14.27
C THR A 413 -12.49 18.73 -13.40
N THR A 414 -13.07 19.65 -12.64
CA THR A 414 -12.32 20.51 -11.71
C THR A 414 -11.69 19.68 -10.58
N CYS A 415 -12.40 18.68 -10.04
CA CYS A 415 -11.84 17.76 -9.04
C CYS A 415 -10.72 16.91 -9.61
N ILE A 416 -10.83 16.41 -10.84
CA ILE A 416 -9.78 15.64 -11.53
C ILE A 416 -8.50 16.49 -11.65
N CYS A 417 -8.61 17.71 -12.17
CA CYS A 417 -7.46 18.62 -12.28
C CYS A 417 -6.84 18.92 -10.91
N GLY A 418 -7.67 19.16 -9.88
CA GLY A 418 -7.17 19.37 -8.51
C GLY A 418 -6.50 18.14 -7.91
N SER A 419 -6.99 16.94 -8.22
CA SER A 419 -6.39 15.69 -7.75
C SER A 419 -5.04 15.39 -8.39
N ILE A 420 -4.92 15.61 -9.70
CA ILE A 420 -3.66 15.44 -10.44
C ILE A 420 -2.60 16.43 -9.92
N LEU A 421 -2.99 17.69 -9.70
CA LEU A 421 -2.09 18.72 -9.14
C LEU A 421 -1.68 18.45 -7.68
N MET A 422 -2.45 17.65 -6.92
CA MET A 422 -2.08 17.24 -5.55
C MET A 422 -1.16 16.02 -5.51
N LEU A 423 -1.07 15.26 -6.60
CA LEU A 423 -0.21 14.07 -6.71
C LEU A 423 1.11 14.37 -7.43
N SER A 424 1.22 15.48 -8.12
CA SER A 424 2.46 16.01 -8.71
C SER A 424 3.17 16.93 -7.71
#